data_abdcae85d56cd31b0142b440d21b7c17
#
_entry.id   abdcae85d56cd31b0142b440d21b7c17
#
_cell.length_a   1.000
_cell.length_b   1.000
_cell.length_c   1.000
_cell.angle_alpha   90.00
_cell.angle_beta   90.00
_cell.angle_gamma   90.00
#
_symmetry.space_group_name_H-M   'P 1'
#
loop_
_entity.id
_entity.type
_entity.pdbx_description
1 polymer ?
#
loop_
_entity_poly.entity_id
_entity_poly.type
_entity_poly.pdbx_seq_one_letter_code
_entity_poly.pdbx_strand_id
1 'polypeptide(L)'
;MINWERVDELRSEIGEEGFAEVVELFLDEVESTVMQLPSQPLPALESSLHFLKGSAWNLGFREFGALCQDGERKAAAGRGAEVDCGLISARYFTSRQTFLEGLAARNPSARVA
;
A
#
# COMPACT_ATOMS: atom_id res chain seq x y z
N MET A 1 -12.19 0.90 2.01
CA MET A 1 -10.93 0.90 1.27
C MET A 1 -9.74 1.35 2.12
N ILE A 2 -9.82 2.52 2.72
CA ILE A 2 -8.78 3.01 3.64
C ILE A 2 -9.26 2.85 5.07
N ASN A 3 -8.42 2.28 5.94
CA ASN A 3 -8.68 2.19 7.36
C ASN A 3 -8.20 3.49 8.03
N TRP A 4 -9.07 4.48 8.10
CA TRP A 4 -8.73 5.81 8.64
C TRP A 4 -8.40 5.79 10.12
N GLU A 5 -8.95 4.83 10.86
CA GLU A 5 -8.61 4.65 12.26
C GLU A 5 -7.13 4.31 12.41
N ARG A 6 -6.60 3.43 11.55
CA ARG A 6 -5.17 3.11 11.54
C ARG A 6 -4.33 4.31 11.12
N VAL A 7 -4.78 5.08 10.14
CA VAL A 7 -4.10 6.30 9.70
C VAL A 7 -3.99 7.29 10.86
N ASP A 8 -5.09 7.49 11.58
CA ASP A 8 -5.13 8.40 12.71
C ASP A 8 -4.21 7.94 13.86
N GLU A 9 -4.19 6.62 14.14
CA GLU A 9 -3.27 6.04 15.12
C GLU A 9 -1.81 6.34 14.77
N LEU A 10 -1.44 6.07 13.53
CA LEU A 10 -0.07 6.26 13.07
C LEU A 10 0.35 7.73 13.18
N ARG A 11 -0.53 8.63 12.74
CA ARG A 11 -0.29 10.07 12.84
C ARG A 11 -0.08 10.50 14.29
N SER A 12 -0.91 9.98 15.19
CA SER A 12 -0.83 10.27 16.62
C SER A 12 0.48 9.77 17.23
N GLU A 13 0.94 8.59 16.82
CA GLU A 13 2.15 7.96 17.36
C GLU A 13 3.42 8.71 16.95
N ILE A 14 3.49 9.17 15.70
CA ILE A 14 4.74 9.72 15.14
C ILE A 14 4.71 11.23 14.91
N GLY A 15 3.56 11.89 15.10
CA GLY A 15 3.43 13.34 14.91
C GLY A 15 3.29 13.73 13.43
N GLU A 16 2.91 14.98 13.20
CA GLU A 16 2.62 15.49 11.84
C GLU A 16 3.83 15.43 10.91
N GLU A 17 4.99 15.87 11.37
CA GLU A 17 6.20 15.86 10.54
C GLU A 17 6.63 14.45 10.20
N GLY A 18 6.70 13.59 11.20
CA GLY A 18 7.06 12.20 11.01
C GLY A 18 6.07 11.47 10.11
N PHE A 19 4.78 11.77 10.26
CA PHE A 19 3.73 11.18 9.43
C PHE A 19 3.91 11.55 7.97
N ALA A 20 4.18 12.83 7.66
CA ALA A 20 4.39 13.28 6.29
C ALA A 20 5.57 12.55 5.63
N GLU A 21 6.68 12.38 6.36
CA GLU A 21 7.85 11.66 5.88
C GLU A 21 7.56 10.18 5.64
N VAL A 22 6.82 9.54 6.55
CA VAL A 22 6.45 8.12 6.43
C VAL A 22 5.55 7.91 5.22
N VAL A 23 4.58 8.79 4.99
CA VAL A 23 3.68 8.71 3.84
C VAL A 23 4.49 8.80 2.54
N GLU A 24 5.39 9.76 2.43
CA GLU A 24 6.21 9.93 1.25
C GLU A 24 7.07 8.70 0.97
N LEU A 25 7.74 8.20 1.99
CA LEU A 25 8.59 7.02 1.89
C LEU A 25 7.77 5.78 1.53
N PHE A 26 6.60 5.61 2.17
CA PHE A 26 5.69 4.50 1.89
C PHE A 26 5.28 4.50 0.42
N LEU A 27 4.80 5.66 -0.08
CA LEU A 27 4.32 5.74 -1.45
C LEU A 27 5.44 5.45 -2.44
N ASP A 28 6.65 5.97 -2.21
CA ASP A 28 7.79 5.72 -3.08
C ASP A 28 8.18 4.23 -3.12
N GLU A 29 8.33 3.62 -1.97
CA GLU A 29 8.80 2.22 -1.88
C GLU A 29 7.73 1.24 -2.38
N VAL A 30 6.49 1.44 -1.98
CA VAL A 30 5.40 0.56 -2.38
C VAL A 30 5.15 0.67 -3.87
N GLU A 31 5.11 1.89 -4.39
CA GLU A 31 4.89 2.10 -5.82
C GLU A 31 5.99 1.46 -6.65
N SER A 32 7.25 1.64 -6.26
CA SER A 32 8.39 1.01 -6.93
C SER A 32 8.24 -0.51 -6.97
N THR A 33 7.87 -1.11 -5.83
CA THR A 33 7.68 -2.57 -5.75
C THR A 33 6.52 -3.03 -6.61
N VAL A 34 5.38 -2.30 -6.58
CA VAL A 34 4.20 -2.62 -7.38
C VAL A 34 4.56 -2.61 -8.88
N MET A 35 5.30 -1.61 -9.32
CA MET A 35 5.69 -1.47 -10.72
C MET A 35 6.64 -2.58 -11.16
N GLN A 36 7.39 -3.18 -10.24
CA GLN A 36 8.33 -4.26 -10.55
C GLN A 36 7.70 -5.65 -10.50
N LEU A 37 6.50 -5.80 -9.93
CA LEU A 37 5.87 -7.11 -9.76
C LEU A 37 5.82 -7.95 -11.05
N PRO A 38 5.40 -7.39 -12.20
CA PRO A 38 5.29 -8.20 -13.41
C PRO A 38 6.62 -8.78 -13.91
N SER A 39 7.74 -8.14 -13.55
CA SER A 39 9.07 -8.58 -13.98
C SER A 39 9.80 -9.39 -12.91
N GLN A 40 9.20 -9.61 -11.75
CA GLN A 40 9.80 -10.39 -10.67
C GLN A 40 9.87 -11.87 -11.04
N PRO A 41 10.98 -12.56 -10.74
CA PRO A 41 11.00 -14.01 -10.85
C PRO A 41 9.97 -14.61 -9.89
N LEU A 42 9.33 -15.71 -10.28
CA LEU A 42 8.31 -16.34 -9.43
C LEU A 42 8.80 -16.61 -7.99
N PRO A 43 10.05 -17.07 -7.76
CA PRO A 43 10.52 -17.29 -6.39
C PRO A 43 10.60 -16.03 -5.54
N ALA A 44 10.74 -14.84 -6.16
CA ALA A 44 10.82 -13.58 -5.43
C ALA A 44 9.45 -12.96 -5.18
N LEU A 45 8.43 -13.42 -5.87
CA LEU A 45 7.09 -12.84 -5.83
C LEU A 45 6.46 -12.90 -4.44
N GLU A 46 6.63 -14.02 -3.76
CA GLU A 46 6.08 -14.22 -2.41
C GLU A 46 6.61 -13.15 -1.44
N SER A 47 7.92 -12.91 -1.43
CA SER A 47 8.49 -11.95 -0.50
C SER A 47 8.14 -10.51 -0.88
N SER A 48 8.03 -10.20 -2.16
CA SER A 48 7.57 -8.87 -2.61
C SER A 48 6.14 -8.60 -2.15
N LEU A 49 5.26 -9.59 -2.30
CA LEU A 49 3.87 -9.46 -1.87
C LEU A 49 3.74 -9.40 -0.36
N HIS A 50 4.60 -10.12 0.37
CA HIS A 50 4.64 -10.04 1.83
C HIS A 50 5.01 -8.63 2.29
N PHE A 51 6.01 -8.03 1.68
CA PHE A 51 6.42 -6.65 1.95
C PHE A 51 5.25 -5.68 1.69
N LEU A 52 4.60 -5.81 0.53
CA LEU A 52 3.48 -4.94 0.16
C LEU A 52 2.31 -5.08 1.14
N LYS A 53 2.00 -6.31 1.55
CA LYS A 53 0.93 -6.57 2.52
C LYS A 53 1.20 -5.86 3.84
N GLY A 54 2.39 -6.04 4.40
CA GLY A 54 2.76 -5.43 5.67
C GLY A 54 2.74 -3.90 5.60
N SER A 55 3.30 -3.35 4.53
CA SER A 55 3.32 -1.89 4.33
C SER A 55 1.92 -1.33 4.17
N ALA A 56 1.07 -2.02 3.38
CA ALA A 56 -0.30 -1.59 3.15
C ALA A 56 -1.10 -1.52 4.44
N TRP A 57 -1.05 -2.55 5.25
CA TRP A 57 -1.81 -2.59 6.50
C TRP A 57 -1.27 -1.60 7.52
N ASN A 58 0.04 -1.36 7.52
CA ASN A 58 0.64 -0.40 8.42
C ASN A 58 0.13 1.03 8.17
N LEU A 59 -0.15 1.39 6.92
CA LEU A 59 -0.69 2.70 6.57
C LEU A 59 -2.20 2.71 6.35
N GLY A 60 -2.87 1.58 6.54
CA GLY A 60 -4.33 1.51 6.44
C GLY A 60 -4.89 1.24 5.05
N PHE A 61 -4.08 0.79 4.11
CA PHE A 61 -4.53 0.41 2.76
C PHE A 61 -5.15 -0.99 2.81
N ARG A 62 -6.38 -1.07 3.30
CA ARG A 62 -7.04 -2.34 3.64
C ARG A 62 -7.25 -3.27 2.45
N GLU A 63 -7.89 -2.79 1.40
CA GLU A 63 -8.20 -3.62 0.23
C GLU A 63 -6.95 -4.02 -0.54
N PHE A 64 -6.05 -3.08 -0.72
CA PHE A 64 -4.77 -3.36 -1.38
C PHE A 64 -3.99 -4.41 -0.60
N GLY A 65 -3.94 -4.29 0.73
CA GLY A 65 -3.29 -5.27 1.59
C GLY A 65 -3.90 -6.66 1.47
N ALA A 66 -5.23 -6.75 1.37
CA ALA A 66 -5.93 -8.02 1.20
C ALA A 66 -5.60 -8.69 -0.14
N LEU A 67 -5.49 -7.91 -1.21
CA LEU A 67 -5.07 -8.43 -2.52
C LEU A 67 -3.64 -8.94 -2.48
N CYS A 68 -2.75 -8.22 -1.80
CA CYS A 68 -1.37 -8.66 -1.65
C CYS A 68 -1.29 -9.96 -0.84
N GLN A 69 -2.11 -10.11 0.20
CA GLN A 69 -2.17 -11.33 1.00
C GLN A 69 -2.64 -12.50 0.16
N ASP A 70 -3.67 -12.32 -0.66
CA ASP A 70 -4.16 -13.36 -1.55
C ASP A 70 -3.08 -13.78 -2.55
N GLY A 71 -2.38 -12.80 -3.13
CA GLY A 71 -1.27 -13.08 -4.04
C GLY A 71 -0.12 -13.81 -3.35
N GLU A 72 0.19 -13.41 -2.14
CA GLU A 72 1.23 -14.06 -1.33
C GLU A 72 0.90 -15.54 -1.09
N ARG A 73 -0.36 -15.84 -0.77
CA ARG A 73 -0.81 -17.22 -0.57
C ARG A 73 -0.67 -18.05 -1.84
N LYS A 74 -1.03 -17.49 -2.98
CA LYS A 74 -0.88 -18.16 -4.28
C LYS A 74 0.59 -18.44 -4.57
N ALA A 75 1.45 -17.45 -4.37
CA ALA A 75 2.89 -17.62 -4.60
C ALA A 75 3.47 -18.68 -3.67
N ALA A 76 3.09 -18.68 -2.39
CA ALA A 76 3.54 -19.66 -1.43
C ALA A 76 3.10 -21.09 -1.77
N ALA A 77 1.96 -21.21 -2.44
CA ALA A 77 1.41 -22.51 -2.85
C ALA A 77 1.96 -22.98 -4.22
N GLY A 78 2.95 -22.30 -4.77
CA GLY A 78 3.51 -22.62 -6.07
C GLY A 78 2.66 -22.16 -7.25
N ARG A 79 1.70 -21.28 -7.00
CA ARG A 79 0.78 -20.73 -8.01
C ARG A 79 1.04 -19.26 -8.30
N GLY A 80 2.32 -18.86 -8.27
CA GLY A 80 2.70 -17.47 -8.51
C GLY A 80 2.27 -16.94 -9.89
N ALA A 81 2.20 -17.83 -10.89
CA ALA A 81 1.75 -17.44 -12.21
C ALA A 81 0.28 -17.03 -12.26
N GLU A 82 -0.51 -17.37 -11.22
CA GLU A 82 -1.92 -16.99 -11.11
C GLU A 82 -2.13 -15.64 -10.44
N VAL A 83 -1.06 -15.00 -9.94
CA VAL A 83 -1.15 -13.70 -9.30
C VAL A 83 -1.43 -12.64 -10.37
N ASP A 84 -2.52 -11.90 -10.20
CA ASP A 84 -2.89 -10.82 -11.11
C ASP A 84 -2.19 -9.51 -10.72
N CYS A 85 -0.98 -9.33 -11.23
CA CYS A 85 -0.19 -8.13 -10.94
C CYS A 85 -0.86 -6.85 -11.44
N GLY A 86 -1.61 -6.94 -12.54
CA GLY A 86 -2.36 -5.80 -13.07
C GLY A 86 -3.45 -5.33 -12.12
N LEU A 87 -4.17 -6.28 -11.52
CA LEU A 87 -5.20 -5.96 -10.55
C LEU A 87 -4.60 -5.34 -9.28
N ILE A 88 -3.49 -5.89 -8.80
CA ILE A 88 -2.78 -5.36 -7.63
C ILE A 88 -2.34 -3.92 -7.89
N SER A 89 -1.77 -3.66 -9.06
CA SER A 89 -1.32 -2.32 -9.46
C SER A 89 -2.50 -1.35 -9.52
N ALA A 90 -3.58 -1.73 -10.19
CA ALA A 90 -4.78 -0.89 -10.31
C ALA A 90 -5.37 -0.55 -8.93
N ARG A 91 -5.42 -1.53 -8.03
CA ARG A 91 -5.95 -1.33 -6.69
C ARG A 91 -5.04 -0.42 -5.86
N TYR A 92 -3.73 -0.53 -6.05
CA TYR A 92 -2.79 0.38 -5.40
C TYR A 92 -3.07 1.83 -5.80
N PHE A 93 -3.16 2.12 -7.10
CA PHE A 93 -3.35 3.50 -7.56
C PHE A 93 -4.71 4.07 -7.15
N THR A 94 -5.76 3.27 -7.16
CA THR A 94 -7.07 3.69 -6.65
C THR A 94 -6.99 4.00 -5.16
N SER A 95 -6.35 3.14 -4.39
CA SER A 95 -6.20 3.34 -2.94
C SER A 95 -5.36 4.58 -2.64
N ARG A 96 -4.28 4.79 -3.39
CA ARG A 96 -3.43 5.97 -3.26
C ARG A 96 -4.23 7.24 -3.47
N GLN A 97 -5.04 7.29 -4.53
CA GLN A 97 -5.86 8.45 -4.81
C GLN A 97 -6.87 8.72 -3.69
N THR A 98 -7.59 7.70 -3.26
CA THR A 98 -8.54 7.80 -2.15
C THR A 98 -7.86 8.29 -0.88
N PHE A 99 -6.68 7.76 -0.59
CA PHE A 99 -5.90 8.12 0.58
C PHE A 99 -5.48 9.59 0.55
N LEU A 100 -4.92 10.06 -0.57
CA LEU A 100 -4.47 11.45 -0.70
C LEU A 100 -5.64 12.44 -0.63
N GLU A 101 -6.76 12.12 -1.27
CA GLU A 101 -7.97 12.94 -1.20
C GLU A 101 -8.51 13.00 0.24
N GLY A 102 -8.52 11.87 0.92
CA GLY A 102 -8.97 11.79 2.30
C GLY A 102 -8.06 12.55 3.27
N LEU A 103 -6.76 12.52 3.04
CA LEU A 103 -5.81 13.31 3.85
C LEU A 103 -6.06 14.80 3.67
N ALA A 104 -6.26 15.25 2.43
CA ALA A 104 -6.55 16.65 2.15
C ALA A 104 -7.85 17.10 2.82
N ALA A 105 -8.87 16.24 2.82
CA ALA A 105 -10.15 16.55 3.47
C ALA A 105 -10.04 16.60 5.00
N ARG A 106 -9.13 15.79 5.58
CA ARG A 106 -8.94 15.72 7.04
C ARG A 106 -8.00 16.81 7.56
N ASN A 107 -7.25 17.45 6.68
CA ASN A 107 -6.34 18.53 7.02
C ASN A 107 -6.67 19.78 6.21
N PRO A 108 -7.70 20.56 6.62
CA PRO A 108 -8.14 21.73 5.85
C PRO A 108 -7.05 22.76 5.60
N SER A 109 -6.07 22.91 6.50
CA SER A 109 -4.98 23.85 6.31
C SER A 109 -4.08 23.51 5.14
N ALA A 110 -3.99 22.24 4.74
CA ALA A 110 -3.22 21.81 3.58
C ALA A 110 -3.91 22.18 2.26
N ARG A 111 -5.20 22.54 2.32
CA ARG A 111 -6.01 22.91 1.15
C ARG A 111 -5.97 24.40 0.84
N VAL A 112 -5.47 25.16 1.76
CA VAL A 112 -5.36 26.62 1.64
C VAL A 112 -3.92 26.96 1.27
N ALA A 113 -3.62 26.79 0.02
CA ALA A 113 -2.27 27.04 -0.45
C ALA A 113 -2.17 28.38 -1.17
#